data_26911dd1c416b43699d2792e4ef178aa
#
_entry.id   26911dd1c416b43699d2792e4ef178aa
#
_cell.length_a   1.000
_cell.length_b   1.000
_cell.length_c   1.000
_cell.angle_alpha   90.00
_cell.angle_beta   90.00
_cell.angle_gamma   90.00
#
_symmetry.space_group_name_H-M   'P 1'
#
loop_
_entity.id
_entity.type
_entity.pdbx_description
1 polymer ?
#
loop_
_entity_poly.entity_id
_entity_poly.type
_entity_poly.pdbx_seq_one_letter_code
_entity_poly.pdbx_strand_id
1 'polypeptide(L)'
;MNNLDKETADFIAKNNIFVEVGDPFQKYILSSLPGIETFGKPDAVANVKKIKGKNSLMFKNELVYEAKYTFDNIGRRNTTEVNFSGKDKVGIFFGDSMCFGEGLNDNETIPYYFEKSNIDYRSVNYGFMGHGPSHMLFTINTSEFKKEFENKKGKVFFIYRDDAVKISAGKVPWSKGHPKYKLIDDKLVFQGQYENYINNDIYLPSKYSKDDYKLTTEIFLEAKKTIKSISTNLELEVIILPLSFSNFYIYPLLSDKGIKVINLYHLDLEKLTNIKSRFLDGIHTKYSNEIIVKYIHIKNIVI
;
A
#
# COMPACT_ATOMS: atom_id res chain seq x y z
N MET A 1 -22.08 0.79 19.61
CA MET A 1 -22.60 1.08 18.26
C MET A 1 -22.88 2.57 18.24
N ASN A 2 -22.07 3.34 17.51
CA ASN A 2 -22.40 4.75 17.32
C ASN A 2 -23.64 4.81 16.43
N ASN A 3 -24.65 5.52 16.88
CA ASN A 3 -25.91 5.70 16.16
C ASN A 3 -25.64 6.48 14.87
N LEU A 4 -25.46 5.76 13.76
CA LEU A 4 -25.69 6.36 12.44
C LEU A 4 -27.16 6.78 12.42
N ASP A 5 -27.41 8.02 12.02
CA ASP A 5 -28.81 8.42 11.79
C ASP A 5 -29.45 7.53 10.70
N LYS A 6 -30.77 7.42 10.76
CA LYS A 6 -31.51 6.50 9.90
C LYS A 6 -31.28 6.79 8.41
N GLU A 7 -31.16 8.04 8.04
CA GLU A 7 -30.99 8.47 6.64
C GLU A 7 -29.63 8.05 6.08
N THR A 8 -28.56 8.20 6.87
CA THR A 8 -27.21 7.73 6.54
C THR A 8 -27.17 6.20 6.44
N ALA A 9 -27.81 5.49 7.35
CA ALA A 9 -27.89 4.04 7.35
C ALA A 9 -28.66 3.51 6.12
N ASP A 10 -29.76 4.15 5.76
CA ASP A 10 -30.58 3.81 4.58
C ASP A 10 -29.80 4.09 3.27
N PHE A 11 -29.04 5.18 3.21
CA PHE A 11 -28.18 5.52 2.08
C PHE A 11 -27.07 4.47 1.88
N ILE A 12 -26.39 4.08 2.97
CA ILE A 12 -25.35 3.04 2.96
C ILE A 12 -25.92 1.71 2.48
N ALA A 13 -27.07 1.30 3.02
CA ALA A 13 -27.72 0.06 2.67
C ALA A 13 -28.14 0.03 1.18
N LYS A 14 -28.75 1.13 0.71
CA LYS A 14 -29.24 1.27 -0.68
C LYS A 14 -28.11 1.20 -1.71
N ASN A 15 -26.94 1.73 -1.39
CA ASN A 15 -25.81 1.82 -2.31
C ASN A 15 -24.78 0.70 -2.12
N ASN A 16 -25.04 -0.29 -1.24
CA ASN A 16 -24.14 -1.40 -0.96
C ASN A 16 -22.73 -0.96 -0.54
N ILE A 17 -22.64 0.13 0.22
CA ILE A 17 -21.41 0.79 0.62
C ILE A 17 -20.80 0.11 1.85
N PHE A 18 -19.46 0.00 1.87
CA PHE A 18 -18.73 -0.40 3.05
C PHE A 18 -18.46 0.81 3.94
N VAL A 19 -18.70 0.65 5.23
CA VAL A 19 -18.49 1.72 6.22
C VAL A 19 -17.51 1.25 7.28
N GLU A 20 -16.47 2.05 7.51
CA GLU A 20 -15.63 1.89 8.68
C GLU A 20 -16.31 2.51 9.90
N VAL A 21 -16.40 1.72 10.97
CA VAL A 21 -16.96 2.14 12.24
C VAL A 21 -15.87 2.02 13.30
N GLY A 22 -15.66 3.04 14.07
CA GLY A 22 -14.61 3.09 15.08
C GLY A 22 -14.05 4.50 15.21
N ASP A 23 -12.92 4.64 15.84
CA ASP A 23 -12.21 5.91 15.82
C ASP A 23 -11.88 6.23 14.35
N PRO A 24 -12.41 7.35 13.80
CA PRO A 24 -12.22 7.63 12.38
C PRO A 24 -10.73 7.65 12.10
N PHE A 25 -10.28 6.81 11.21
CA PHE A 25 -8.88 6.69 10.79
C PHE A 25 -8.29 8.05 10.40
N GLN A 26 -9.11 8.92 9.84
CA GLN A 26 -8.78 10.30 9.50
C GLN A 26 -8.28 11.15 10.68
N LYS A 27 -8.64 10.81 11.92
CA LYS A 27 -8.09 11.49 13.11
C LYS A 27 -6.63 11.16 13.39
N TYR A 28 -6.11 10.09 12.77
CA TYR A 28 -4.75 9.61 12.95
C TYR A 28 -3.82 9.96 11.80
N ILE A 29 -4.34 10.60 10.74
CA ILE A 29 -3.53 11.05 9.61
C ILE A 29 -2.75 12.30 10.02
N LEU A 30 -1.44 12.23 9.88
CA LEU A 30 -0.53 13.36 10.03
C LEU A 30 -0.02 13.84 8.68
N SER A 31 0.14 15.14 8.57
CA SER A 31 0.93 15.74 7.54
C SER A 31 2.39 15.79 7.98
N SER A 32 3.28 15.10 7.30
CA SER A 32 4.73 15.19 7.53
C SER A 32 5.34 16.43 6.87
N LEU A 33 4.64 17.01 5.91
CA LEU A 33 4.92 18.33 5.32
C LEU A 33 3.61 19.10 5.21
N PRO A 34 3.65 20.44 5.26
CA PRO A 34 2.44 21.25 5.13
C PRO A 34 1.65 20.83 3.88
N GLY A 35 0.48 20.26 4.12
CA GLY A 35 -0.44 19.85 3.06
C GLY A 35 -0.23 18.46 2.46
N ILE A 36 0.74 17.65 2.86
CA ILE A 36 0.90 16.27 2.42
C ILE A 36 0.71 15.33 3.60
N GLU A 37 -0.42 14.64 3.64
CA GLU A 37 -0.73 13.62 4.62
C GLU A 37 -0.08 12.30 4.23
N THR A 38 0.84 11.79 5.05
CA THR A 38 1.65 10.64 4.64
C THR A 38 1.56 9.43 5.55
N PHE A 39 1.27 9.62 6.84
CA PHE A 39 1.30 8.51 7.81
C PHE A 39 0.27 8.68 8.93
N GLY A 40 0.13 7.65 9.75
CA GLY A 40 -0.68 7.69 10.96
C GLY A 40 -0.12 8.63 12.01
N LYS A 41 -0.93 8.92 13.01
CA LYS A 41 -0.48 9.70 14.17
C LYS A 41 0.56 8.90 14.96
N PRO A 42 1.72 9.50 15.35
CA PRO A 42 2.73 8.83 16.15
C PRO A 42 2.15 8.19 17.42
N ASP A 43 2.62 7.00 17.73
CA ASP A 43 2.25 6.22 18.92
C ASP A 43 0.74 5.98 19.10
N ALA A 44 -0.05 6.15 18.03
CA ALA A 44 -1.49 5.94 18.07
C ALA A 44 -1.87 4.47 18.08
N VAL A 45 -3.03 4.20 18.65
CA VAL A 45 -3.72 2.91 18.59
C VAL A 45 -5.12 3.14 18.03
N ALA A 46 -5.47 2.45 16.96
CA ALA A 46 -6.78 2.52 16.35
C ALA A 46 -7.46 1.14 16.36
N ASN A 47 -8.66 1.07 16.93
CA ASN A 47 -9.51 -0.11 16.80
C ASN A 47 -10.51 0.18 15.68
N VAL A 48 -10.47 -0.62 14.62
CA VAL A 48 -11.27 -0.41 13.43
C VAL A 48 -12.20 -1.58 13.18
N LYS A 49 -13.39 -1.27 12.66
CA LYS A 49 -14.38 -2.25 12.30
C LYS A 49 -15.04 -1.83 11.00
N LYS A 50 -15.08 -2.72 10.03
CA LYS A 50 -15.77 -2.49 8.76
C LYS A 50 -16.99 -3.37 8.66
N ILE A 51 -18.10 -2.76 8.31
CA ILE A 51 -19.37 -3.44 8.12
C ILE A 51 -19.89 -3.19 6.70
N LYS A 52 -20.61 -4.16 6.16
CA LYS A 52 -21.33 -4.03 4.89
C LYS A 52 -22.81 -3.84 5.18
N GLY A 53 -23.36 -2.73 4.68
CA GLY A 53 -24.82 -2.52 4.70
C GLY A 53 -25.54 -3.53 3.81
N LYS A 54 -26.64 -4.11 4.29
CA LYS A 54 -27.51 -4.98 3.50
C LYS A 54 -28.82 -4.27 3.16
N ASN A 55 -29.25 -4.37 1.90
CA ASN A 55 -30.54 -3.91 1.42
C ASN A 55 -31.67 -4.79 2.01
N SER A 56 -32.09 -4.54 3.23
CA SER A 56 -33.33 -5.13 3.75
C SER A 56 -33.85 -4.36 4.97
N LEU A 57 -35.16 -4.39 5.14
CA LEU A 57 -35.92 -3.74 6.21
C LEU A 57 -35.52 -4.15 7.65
N MET A 58 -34.54 -5.01 7.81
CA MET A 58 -33.91 -5.34 9.08
C MET A 58 -32.40 -5.15 8.95
N PHE A 59 -31.83 -4.20 9.67
CA PHE A 59 -30.40 -3.88 9.77
C PHE A 59 -29.57 -5.07 10.27
N LYS A 60 -29.31 -6.03 9.42
CA LYS A 60 -28.24 -7.00 9.65
C LYS A 60 -27.02 -6.55 8.87
N ASN A 61 -26.21 -5.72 9.51
CA ASN A 61 -24.89 -5.39 8.99
C ASN A 61 -24.00 -6.64 9.02
N GLU A 62 -23.35 -6.92 7.92
CA GLU A 62 -22.38 -8.01 7.85
C GLU A 62 -20.99 -7.46 8.21
N LEU A 63 -20.38 -8.06 9.23
CA LEU A 63 -19.01 -7.72 9.61
C LEU A 63 -18.06 -8.12 8.47
N VAL A 64 -17.31 -7.17 7.96
CA VAL A 64 -16.26 -7.41 6.97
C VAL A 64 -14.97 -7.78 7.69
N TYR A 65 -14.54 -6.93 8.62
CA TYR A 65 -13.40 -7.18 9.50
C TYR A 65 -13.48 -6.36 10.79
N GLU A 66 -12.68 -6.78 11.76
CA GLU A 66 -12.38 -6.05 12.99
C GLU A 66 -10.89 -6.21 13.25
N ALA A 67 -10.15 -5.12 13.42
CA ALA A 67 -8.71 -5.13 13.58
C ALA A 67 -8.22 -4.01 14.49
N LYS A 68 -7.03 -4.21 15.07
CA LYS A 68 -6.30 -3.20 15.84
C LYS A 68 -5.05 -2.80 15.08
N TYR A 69 -4.90 -1.51 14.84
CA TYR A 69 -3.71 -0.91 14.24
C TYR A 69 -2.91 -0.18 15.30
N THR A 70 -1.60 -0.38 15.32
CA THR A 70 -0.71 0.45 16.12
C THR A 70 0.32 1.12 15.22
N PHE A 71 0.80 2.28 15.65
CA PHE A 71 1.73 3.11 14.89
C PHE A 71 2.99 3.37 15.71
N ASP A 72 4.12 3.44 15.04
CA ASP A 72 5.38 3.80 15.67
C ASP A 72 5.48 5.32 15.94
N ASN A 73 6.60 5.73 16.50
CA ASN A 73 6.85 7.11 16.91
C ASN A 73 6.93 8.13 15.76
N ILE A 74 6.89 7.69 14.51
CA ILE A 74 6.80 8.56 13.33
C ILE A 74 5.53 8.30 12.49
N GLY A 75 4.61 7.49 12.99
CA GLY A 75 3.29 7.25 12.40
C GLY A 75 3.24 6.14 11.35
N ARG A 76 4.27 5.31 11.22
CA ARG A 76 4.22 4.09 10.38
C ARG A 76 3.48 2.99 11.13
N ARG A 77 2.78 2.13 10.38
CA ARG A 77 2.17 0.96 10.97
C ARG A 77 3.21 0.02 11.57
N ASN A 78 3.02 -0.40 12.82
CA ASN A 78 3.86 -1.42 13.44
C ASN A 78 3.69 -2.77 12.72
N THR A 79 4.78 -3.51 12.65
CA THR A 79 4.84 -4.83 12.00
C THR A 79 5.28 -5.93 12.95
N THR A 80 5.73 -5.58 14.16
CA THR A 80 6.34 -6.55 15.07
C THR A 80 6.21 -6.10 16.52
N GLU A 81 6.11 -7.09 17.41
CA GLU A 81 6.18 -6.92 18.86
C GLU A 81 7.61 -7.14 19.38
N VAL A 82 8.58 -7.45 18.51
CA VAL A 82 9.90 -7.97 18.92
C VAL A 82 10.95 -6.87 18.94
N ASN A 83 11.79 -6.91 19.98
CA ASN A 83 13.00 -6.10 20.13
C ASN A 83 13.92 -6.22 18.91
N PHE A 84 14.22 -5.10 18.27
CA PHE A 84 14.99 -5.00 17.03
C PHE A 84 16.51 -5.12 17.18
N SER A 85 17.02 -5.44 18.36
CA SER A 85 18.45 -5.56 18.59
C SER A 85 19.02 -6.76 17.84
N GLY A 86 19.97 -6.49 16.93
CA GLY A 86 20.77 -7.53 16.26
C GLY A 86 20.37 -7.87 14.82
N LYS A 87 19.35 -7.21 14.22
CA LYS A 87 19.01 -7.41 12.81
C LYS A 87 19.75 -6.44 11.90
N ASP A 88 20.59 -6.97 11.02
CA ASP A 88 21.49 -6.18 10.17
C ASP A 88 20.85 -5.68 8.89
N LYS A 89 19.77 -6.34 8.42
CA LYS A 89 19.12 -6.02 7.15
C LYS A 89 17.74 -5.40 7.36
N VAL A 90 17.32 -4.56 6.42
CA VAL A 90 16.00 -3.94 6.44
C VAL A 90 15.15 -4.38 5.25
N GLY A 91 13.88 -4.69 5.52
CA GLY A 91 12.83 -4.84 4.50
C GLY A 91 11.88 -3.64 4.62
N ILE A 92 11.96 -2.70 3.69
CA ILE A 92 11.16 -1.48 3.69
C ILE A 92 10.01 -1.66 2.72
N PHE A 93 8.78 -1.56 3.19
CA PHE A 93 7.59 -1.84 2.39
C PHE A 93 6.79 -0.58 2.11
N PHE A 94 6.52 -0.34 0.82
CA PHE A 94 5.65 0.71 0.31
C PHE A 94 4.47 0.10 -0.45
N GLY A 95 3.36 0.81 -0.50
CA GLY A 95 2.15 0.41 -1.23
C GLY A 95 0.91 1.03 -0.61
N ASP A 96 -0.23 0.56 -1.07
CA ASP A 96 -1.56 0.99 -0.66
C ASP A 96 -2.08 0.25 0.59
N SER A 97 -3.40 0.15 0.71
CA SER A 97 -4.10 -0.57 1.77
C SER A 97 -3.68 -2.04 1.91
N MET A 98 -3.20 -2.68 0.83
CA MET A 98 -2.72 -4.06 0.89
C MET A 98 -1.37 -4.15 1.61
N CYS A 99 -0.48 -3.22 1.37
CA CYS A 99 0.79 -3.11 2.07
C CYS A 99 0.58 -2.71 3.53
N PHE A 100 -0.28 -1.72 3.76
CA PHE A 100 -0.69 -1.29 5.09
C PHE A 100 -1.24 -2.47 5.91
N GLY A 101 -2.02 -3.36 5.27
CA GLY A 101 -2.73 -4.46 5.90
C GLY A 101 -4.08 -4.00 6.46
N GLU A 102 -4.89 -3.32 5.63
CA GLU A 102 -6.25 -2.93 6.00
C GLU A 102 -7.06 -4.16 6.41
N GLY A 103 -7.78 -4.06 7.53
CA GLY A 103 -8.58 -5.16 8.08
C GLY A 103 -7.79 -6.23 8.83
N LEU A 104 -6.48 -6.09 9.00
CA LEU A 104 -5.59 -7.05 9.65
C LEU A 104 -4.97 -6.46 10.92
N ASN A 105 -4.66 -7.29 11.90
CA ASN A 105 -3.83 -6.89 13.01
C ASN A 105 -2.37 -6.70 12.59
N ASP A 106 -1.55 -6.05 13.42
CA ASP A 106 -0.15 -5.73 13.08
C ASP A 106 0.66 -6.99 12.72
N ASN A 107 0.38 -8.09 13.41
CA ASN A 107 1.03 -9.40 13.21
C ASN A 107 0.43 -10.27 12.09
N GLU A 108 -0.34 -9.68 11.18
CA GLU A 108 -1.00 -10.38 10.07
C GLU A 108 -0.68 -9.75 8.71
N THR A 109 0.20 -8.75 8.69
CA THR A 109 0.55 -7.98 7.48
C THR A 109 1.65 -8.66 6.65
N ILE A 110 1.78 -8.27 5.37
CA ILE A 110 2.89 -8.75 4.51
C ILE A 110 4.26 -8.44 5.14
N PRO A 111 4.53 -7.21 5.62
CA PRO A 111 5.80 -6.90 6.28
C PRO A 111 6.07 -7.77 7.50
N TYR A 112 5.06 -8.07 8.30
CA TYR A 112 5.20 -8.96 9.46
C TYR A 112 5.63 -10.37 9.06
N TYR A 113 4.92 -10.99 8.10
CA TYR A 113 5.26 -12.34 7.65
C TYR A 113 6.63 -12.40 6.97
N PHE A 114 7.02 -11.33 6.27
CA PHE A 114 8.36 -11.23 5.71
C PHE A 114 9.44 -11.25 6.81
N GLU A 115 9.28 -10.45 7.84
CA GLU A 115 10.20 -10.44 8.98
C GLU A 115 10.26 -11.78 9.70
N LYS A 116 9.10 -12.40 9.93
CA LYS A 116 8.99 -13.71 10.56
C LYS A 116 9.69 -14.80 9.76
N SER A 117 9.68 -14.72 8.43
CA SER A 117 10.31 -15.69 7.53
C SER A 117 11.77 -15.41 7.23
N ASN A 118 12.27 -14.20 7.56
CA ASN A 118 13.63 -13.75 7.25
C ASN A 118 14.27 -13.17 8.51
N ILE A 119 14.85 -14.04 9.33
CA ILE A 119 15.31 -13.73 10.69
C ILE A 119 16.31 -12.57 10.76
N ASP A 120 17.12 -12.35 9.70
CA ASP A 120 18.11 -11.28 9.61
C ASP A 120 17.50 -9.91 9.26
N TYR A 121 16.22 -9.88 8.91
CA TYR A 121 15.56 -8.65 8.46
C TYR A 121 14.70 -8.03 9.55
N ARG A 122 14.79 -6.71 9.66
CA ARG A 122 13.77 -5.87 10.29
C ARG A 122 12.83 -5.35 9.21
N SER A 123 11.54 -5.53 9.36
CA SER A 123 10.54 -4.93 8.47
C SER A 123 10.09 -3.55 8.94
N VAL A 124 9.87 -2.67 7.97
CA VAL A 124 9.36 -1.31 8.18
C VAL A 124 8.22 -1.08 7.20
N ASN A 125 7.03 -0.75 7.70
CA ASN A 125 5.83 -0.61 6.89
C ASN A 125 5.49 0.86 6.62
N TYR A 126 5.80 1.32 5.41
CA TYR A 126 5.41 2.62 4.84
C TYR A 126 4.15 2.54 3.97
N GLY A 127 3.49 1.38 3.92
CA GLY A 127 2.20 1.25 3.24
C GLY A 127 1.13 2.07 3.95
N PHE A 128 0.24 2.67 3.16
CA PHE A 128 -0.87 3.46 3.70
C PHE A 128 -2.05 3.47 2.73
N MET A 129 -3.29 3.63 3.24
CA MET A 129 -4.47 3.65 2.39
C MET A 129 -4.38 4.73 1.31
N GLY A 130 -4.62 4.34 0.06
CA GLY A 130 -4.59 5.26 -1.06
C GLY A 130 -3.19 5.69 -1.53
N HIS A 131 -2.11 5.20 -0.90
CA HIS A 131 -0.76 5.49 -1.33
C HIS A 131 -0.38 4.74 -2.62
N GLY A 132 0.52 5.33 -3.38
CA GLY A 132 1.04 4.78 -4.63
C GLY A 132 2.53 5.10 -4.84
N PRO A 133 3.06 4.83 -6.05
CA PRO A 133 4.48 5.07 -6.36
C PRO A 133 4.95 6.51 -6.12
N SER A 134 4.08 7.51 -6.36
CA SER A 134 4.37 8.92 -6.09
C SER A 134 4.62 9.20 -4.60
N HIS A 135 3.89 8.52 -3.70
CA HIS A 135 4.10 8.62 -2.25
C HIS A 135 5.43 7.98 -1.84
N MET A 136 5.77 6.81 -2.40
CA MET A 136 7.08 6.19 -2.17
C MET A 136 8.20 7.14 -2.58
N LEU A 137 8.17 7.66 -3.81
CA LEU A 137 9.20 8.58 -4.31
C LEU A 137 9.30 9.84 -3.46
N PHE A 138 8.18 10.40 -3.03
CA PHE A 138 8.16 11.54 -2.13
C PHE A 138 8.83 11.21 -0.79
N THR A 139 8.42 10.11 -0.15
CA THR A 139 8.92 9.69 1.17
C THR A 139 10.42 9.43 1.17
N ILE A 140 10.96 8.69 0.19
CA ILE A 140 12.39 8.39 0.12
C ILE A 140 13.27 9.62 -0.15
N ASN A 141 12.68 10.73 -0.59
CA ASN A 141 13.37 12.00 -0.77
C ASN A 141 13.41 12.86 0.50
N THR A 142 12.67 12.51 1.56
CA THR A 142 12.72 13.22 2.84
C THR A 142 14.07 13.05 3.54
N SER A 143 14.47 14.05 4.33
CA SER A 143 15.69 14.00 5.15
C SER A 143 15.65 12.88 6.19
N GLU A 144 14.47 12.68 6.78
CA GLU A 144 14.20 11.67 7.80
C GLU A 144 14.43 10.26 7.26
N PHE A 145 13.86 9.94 6.09
CA PHE A 145 14.06 8.65 5.44
C PHE A 145 15.53 8.43 5.09
N LYS A 146 16.17 9.41 4.47
CA LYS A 146 17.59 9.32 4.10
C LYS A 146 18.48 9.05 5.30
N LYS A 147 18.28 9.79 6.40
CA LYS A 147 19.04 9.64 7.65
C LYS A 147 18.81 8.27 8.31
N GLU A 148 17.56 7.75 8.28
CA GLU A 148 17.24 6.45 8.89
C GLU A 148 17.90 5.28 8.14
N PHE A 149 17.97 5.38 6.81
CA PHE A 149 18.38 4.25 5.96
C PHE A 149 19.74 4.43 5.26
N GLU A 150 20.45 5.52 5.50
CA GLU A 150 21.84 5.65 5.03
C GLU A 150 22.69 4.47 5.54
N ASN A 151 23.51 3.91 4.67
CA ASN A 151 24.40 2.78 4.98
C ASN A 151 23.69 1.47 5.40
N LYS A 152 22.35 1.40 5.34
CA LYS A 152 21.64 0.14 5.60
C LYS A 152 21.75 -0.79 4.39
N LYS A 153 21.67 -2.09 4.64
CA LYS A 153 21.59 -3.14 3.61
C LYS A 153 20.21 -3.79 3.66
N GLY A 154 19.73 -4.25 2.51
CA GLY A 154 18.45 -4.94 2.44
C GLY A 154 17.64 -4.60 1.20
N LYS A 155 16.33 -4.60 1.35
CA LYS A 155 15.40 -4.45 0.23
C LYS A 155 14.34 -3.41 0.51
N VAL A 156 13.97 -2.69 -0.55
CA VAL A 156 12.82 -1.80 -0.59
C VAL A 156 11.79 -2.45 -1.50
N PHE A 157 10.65 -2.80 -0.96
CA PHE A 157 9.56 -3.43 -1.68
C PHE A 157 8.45 -2.42 -1.97
N PHE A 158 7.94 -2.44 -3.19
CA PHE A 158 6.68 -1.80 -3.51
C PHE A 158 5.62 -2.86 -3.79
N ILE A 159 4.57 -2.91 -2.96
CA ILE A 159 3.42 -3.80 -3.16
C ILE A 159 2.49 -3.17 -4.18
N TYR A 160 2.50 -3.73 -5.39
CA TYR A 160 1.82 -3.17 -6.55
C TYR A 160 0.43 -3.77 -6.74
N ARG A 161 -0.53 -2.88 -6.94
CA ARG A 161 -1.88 -3.15 -7.44
C ARG A 161 -2.20 -2.26 -8.64
N ASP A 162 -3.30 -2.58 -9.32
CA ASP A 162 -3.77 -1.84 -10.50
C ASP A 162 -3.93 -0.34 -10.27
N ASP A 163 -4.37 0.06 -9.08
CA ASP A 163 -4.58 1.47 -8.74
C ASP A 163 -3.28 2.29 -8.69
N ALA A 164 -2.12 1.65 -8.62
CA ALA A 164 -0.82 2.33 -8.55
C ALA A 164 -0.60 3.30 -9.73
N VAL A 165 -1.03 2.92 -10.94
CA VAL A 165 -0.93 3.78 -12.14
C VAL A 165 -1.88 4.97 -12.02
N LYS A 166 -3.12 4.76 -11.58
CA LYS A 166 -4.11 5.84 -11.39
C LYS A 166 -3.66 6.81 -10.31
N ILE A 167 -3.15 6.29 -9.20
CA ILE A 167 -2.67 7.10 -8.09
C ILE A 167 -1.51 7.98 -8.55
N SER A 168 -0.54 7.42 -9.30
CA SER A 168 0.57 8.17 -9.87
C SER A 168 0.12 9.29 -10.81
N ALA A 169 -0.92 9.04 -11.59
CA ALA A 169 -1.48 9.99 -12.53
C ALA A 169 -2.49 10.98 -11.90
N GLY A 170 -2.78 10.85 -10.60
CA GLY A 170 -3.79 11.66 -9.90
C GLY A 170 -5.22 11.38 -10.35
N LYS A 171 -5.50 10.19 -10.91
CA LYS A 171 -6.80 9.80 -11.50
C LYS A 171 -7.65 8.95 -10.54
N VAL A 172 -7.55 9.20 -9.25
CA VAL A 172 -8.38 8.56 -8.22
C VAL A 172 -9.22 9.61 -7.47
N PRO A 173 -10.43 9.27 -7.01
CA PRO A 173 -11.30 10.22 -6.31
C PRO A 173 -10.66 10.86 -5.07
N TRP A 174 -9.72 10.17 -4.45
CA TRP A 174 -9.00 10.60 -3.25
C TRP A 174 -7.63 11.23 -3.54
N SER A 175 -7.35 11.65 -4.79
CA SER A 175 -6.02 12.17 -5.18
C SER A 175 -5.67 13.55 -4.61
N LYS A 176 -6.66 14.31 -4.09
CA LYS A 176 -6.38 15.60 -3.46
C LYS A 176 -5.36 15.44 -2.32
N GLY A 177 -4.34 16.27 -2.34
CA GLY A 177 -3.25 16.20 -1.36
C GLY A 177 -2.13 15.21 -1.69
N HIS A 178 -2.33 14.32 -2.66
CA HIS A 178 -1.28 13.37 -3.06
C HIS A 178 -0.11 14.06 -3.78
N PRO A 179 1.13 13.56 -3.62
CA PRO A 179 2.28 14.06 -4.34
C PRO A 179 2.07 13.98 -5.86
N LYS A 180 2.27 15.10 -6.54
CA LYS A 180 2.08 15.24 -7.97
C LYS A 180 3.42 15.31 -8.67
N TYR A 181 3.65 14.37 -9.57
CA TYR A 181 4.78 14.36 -10.49
C TYR A 181 4.29 14.47 -11.93
N LYS A 182 5.08 15.07 -12.79
CA LYS A 182 4.83 15.14 -14.24
C LYS A 182 6.11 14.89 -15.01
N LEU A 183 5.93 14.40 -16.24
CA LEU A 183 7.01 14.41 -17.23
C LEU A 183 6.99 15.74 -17.99
N ILE A 184 8.06 16.49 -17.91
CA ILE A 184 8.31 17.73 -18.65
C ILE A 184 9.61 17.52 -19.43
N ASP A 185 9.55 17.55 -20.74
CA ASP A 185 10.69 17.25 -21.63
C ASP A 185 11.38 15.92 -21.24
N ASP A 186 10.57 14.88 -21.05
CA ASP A 186 10.96 13.53 -20.58
C ASP A 186 11.67 13.46 -19.22
N LYS A 187 11.66 14.55 -18.46
CA LYS A 187 12.20 14.59 -17.10
C LYS A 187 11.09 14.55 -16.08
N LEU A 188 11.26 13.73 -15.05
CA LEU A 188 10.33 13.66 -13.93
C LEU A 188 10.51 14.88 -13.02
N VAL A 189 9.43 15.65 -12.85
CA VAL A 189 9.43 16.90 -12.07
C VAL A 189 8.33 16.85 -11.01
N PHE A 190 8.70 17.12 -9.76
CA PHE A 190 7.76 17.29 -8.67
C PHE A 190 7.01 18.61 -8.81
N GLN A 191 5.67 18.56 -8.78
CA GLN A 191 4.76 19.68 -9.01
C GLN A 191 3.90 20.02 -7.77
N GLY A 192 4.37 19.68 -6.57
CA GLY A 192 3.58 19.87 -5.36
C GLY A 192 2.54 18.77 -5.17
N GLN A 193 1.30 19.14 -5.01
CA GLN A 193 0.16 18.24 -4.75
C GLN A 193 -0.93 18.37 -5.79
N TYR A 194 -1.80 17.36 -5.83
CA TYR A 194 -3.08 17.49 -6.54
C TYR A 194 -4.04 18.35 -5.70
N GLU A 195 -4.51 19.47 -6.27
CA GLU A 195 -5.36 20.45 -5.57
C GLU A 195 -6.83 20.04 -5.53
N ASN A 196 -7.28 19.34 -6.56
CA ASN A 196 -8.69 18.97 -6.74
C ASN A 196 -8.89 17.47 -6.78
N TYR A 197 -10.07 17.02 -6.32
CA TYR A 197 -10.55 15.68 -6.62
C TYR A 197 -10.87 15.61 -8.13
N ILE A 198 -10.38 14.58 -8.78
CA ILE A 198 -10.78 14.32 -10.17
C ILE A 198 -12.09 13.54 -10.14
N ASN A 199 -13.12 14.09 -10.77
CA ASN A 199 -14.40 13.40 -10.93
C ASN A 199 -14.19 12.21 -11.89
N ASN A 200 -14.32 10.99 -11.39
CA ASN A 200 -13.96 9.80 -12.17
C ASN A 200 -15.11 8.82 -12.31
N ASP A 201 -15.64 8.76 -13.50
CA ASP A 201 -16.49 7.65 -13.95
C ASP A 201 -15.70 6.42 -14.44
N ILE A 202 -14.36 6.30 -14.11
CA ILE A 202 -13.51 5.38 -14.85
C ILE A 202 -12.69 4.47 -13.92
N TYR A 203 -13.29 3.35 -13.54
CA TYR A 203 -12.64 2.30 -12.76
C TYR A 203 -12.04 1.13 -13.59
N LEU A 204 -11.86 1.26 -14.90
CA LEU A 204 -11.38 0.16 -15.73
C LEU A 204 -9.89 0.31 -16.09
N PRO A 205 -9.05 -0.74 -15.91
CA PRO A 205 -7.64 -0.76 -16.29
C PRO A 205 -7.40 -0.39 -17.77
N SER A 206 -8.33 -0.75 -18.65
CA SER A 206 -8.28 -0.46 -20.09
C SER A 206 -8.34 1.03 -20.46
N LYS A 207 -8.55 1.90 -19.47
CA LYS A 207 -8.65 3.37 -19.67
C LYS A 207 -7.39 4.12 -19.19
N TYR A 208 -6.31 3.43 -18.85
CA TYR A 208 -5.02 4.08 -18.63
C TYR A 208 -4.39 4.44 -19.98
N SER A 209 -3.86 5.66 -20.08
CA SER A 209 -3.10 6.06 -21.25
C SER A 209 -1.67 5.47 -21.18
N LYS A 210 -1.00 5.43 -22.34
CA LYS A 210 0.43 5.10 -22.38
C LYS A 210 1.26 6.05 -21.52
N ASP A 211 0.84 7.31 -21.43
CA ASP A 211 1.53 8.33 -20.64
C ASP A 211 1.39 8.07 -19.13
N ASP A 212 0.27 7.52 -18.66
CA ASP A 212 0.10 7.14 -17.27
C ASP A 212 1.08 6.01 -16.87
N TYR A 213 1.22 5.01 -17.75
CA TYR A 213 2.20 3.93 -17.54
C TYR A 213 3.64 4.45 -17.62
N LYS A 214 3.93 5.35 -18.58
CA LYS A 214 5.25 5.99 -18.71
C LYS A 214 5.58 6.78 -17.45
N LEU A 215 4.67 7.63 -16.97
CA LEU A 215 4.86 8.40 -15.73
C LEU A 215 5.15 7.47 -14.54
N THR A 216 4.34 6.43 -14.37
CA THR A 216 4.52 5.47 -13.28
C THR A 216 5.87 4.75 -13.36
N THR A 217 6.28 4.36 -14.56
CA THR A 217 7.59 3.73 -14.80
C THR A 217 8.74 4.68 -14.44
N GLU A 218 8.67 5.94 -14.86
CA GLU A 218 9.70 6.93 -14.54
C GLU A 218 9.77 7.25 -13.04
N ILE A 219 8.63 7.22 -12.33
CA ILE A 219 8.60 7.33 -10.86
C ILE A 219 9.38 6.16 -10.22
N PHE A 220 9.18 4.92 -10.68
CA PHE A 220 9.94 3.77 -10.18
C PHE A 220 11.43 3.84 -10.51
N LEU A 221 11.78 4.33 -11.69
CA LEU A 221 13.19 4.51 -12.09
C LEU A 221 13.89 5.56 -11.22
N GLU A 222 13.22 6.67 -10.96
CA GLU A 222 13.77 7.69 -10.09
C GLU A 222 13.87 7.20 -8.64
N ALA A 223 12.86 6.44 -8.16
CA ALA A 223 12.92 5.79 -6.86
C ALA A 223 14.12 4.83 -6.75
N LYS A 224 14.37 4.01 -7.77
CA LYS A 224 15.54 3.11 -7.80
C LYS A 224 16.85 3.88 -7.68
N LYS A 225 17.01 4.98 -8.42
CA LYS A 225 18.20 5.84 -8.34
C LYS A 225 18.36 6.47 -6.96
N THR A 226 17.28 7.04 -6.43
CA THR A 226 17.25 7.66 -5.11
C THR A 226 17.63 6.66 -4.01
N ILE A 227 17.04 5.45 -4.01
CA ILE A 227 17.36 4.40 -3.05
C ILE A 227 18.84 4.03 -3.11
N LYS A 228 19.41 3.87 -4.32
CA LYS A 228 20.83 3.57 -4.51
C LYS A 228 21.75 4.72 -4.05
N SER A 229 21.28 5.97 -4.12
CA SER A 229 22.04 7.11 -3.59
C SER A 229 22.04 7.20 -2.06
N ILE A 230 20.98 6.67 -1.40
CA ILE A 230 20.89 6.57 0.06
C ILE A 230 21.81 5.47 0.57
N SER A 231 21.73 4.28 -0.03
CA SER A 231 22.65 3.18 0.24
C SER A 231 22.80 2.28 -0.99
N THR A 232 24.05 2.03 -1.39
CA THR A 232 24.35 1.09 -2.49
C THR A 232 23.94 -0.35 -2.20
N ASN A 233 23.72 -0.68 -0.93
CA ASN A 233 23.32 -2.00 -0.45
C ASN A 233 21.78 -2.16 -0.31
N LEU A 234 21.00 -1.15 -0.70
CA LEU A 234 19.54 -1.25 -0.80
C LEU A 234 19.12 -1.50 -2.25
N GLU A 235 18.12 -2.36 -2.44
CA GLU A 235 17.58 -2.70 -3.75
C GLU A 235 16.08 -2.54 -3.80
N LEU A 236 15.57 -1.88 -4.85
CA LEU A 236 14.14 -1.77 -5.12
C LEU A 236 13.63 -3.02 -5.84
N GLU A 237 12.60 -3.64 -5.29
CA GLU A 237 11.84 -4.73 -5.90
C GLU A 237 10.35 -4.37 -5.93
N VAL A 238 9.68 -4.64 -7.06
CA VAL A 238 8.23 -4.43 -7.19
C VAL A 238 7.54 -5.80 -7.11
N ILE A 239 6.59 -5.94 -6.18
CA ILE A 239 5.81 -7.17 -6.00
C ILE A 239 4.41 -6.91 -6.58
N ILE A 240 4.11 -7.55 -7.71
CA ILE A 240 2.79 -7.47 -8.33
C ILE A 240 1.89 -8.52 -7.67
N LEU A 241 0.84 -8.05 -7.01
CA LEU A 241 -0.11 -8.93 -6.32
C LEU A 241 -0.98 -9.73 -7.28
N PRO A 242 -1.53 -10.87 -6.83
CA PRO A 242 -2.47 -11.67 -7.60
C PRO A 242 -3.66 -10.84 -8.10
N LEU A 243 -4.13 -11.15 -9.32
CA LEU A 243 -5.27 -10.51 -10.00
C LEU A 243 -5.10 -9.00 -10.28
N SER A 244 -3.86 -8.51 -10.36
CA SER A 244 -3.56 -7.15 -10.82
C SER A 244 -3.55 -7.09 -12.35
N PHE A 245 -4.65 -6.66 -12.95
CA PHE A 245 -4.86 -6.71 -14.42
C PHE A 245 -3.94 -5.80 -15.22
N SER A 246 -3.47 -4.70 -14.65
CA SER A 246 -2.48 -3.81 -15.30
C SER A 246 -1.09 -4.45 -15.42
N ASN A 247 -0.88 -5.62 -14.83
CA ASN A 247 0.38 -6.37 -14.92
C ASN A 247 0.86 -6.54 -16.36
N PHE A 248 -0.02 -6.84 -17.31
CA PHE A 248 0.35 -7.05 -18.72
C PHE A 248 1.05 -5.86 -19.35
N TYR A 249 0.83 -4.66 -18.82
CA TYR A 249 1.43 -3.43 -19.31
C TYR A 249 2.64 -2.99 -18.48
N ILE A 250 2.51 -3.00 -17.15
CA ILE A 250 3.54 -2.45 -16.26
C ILE A 250 4.73 -3.39 -16.08
N TYR A 251 4.50 -4.71 -16.07
CA TYR A 251 5.55 -5.70 -15.86
C TYR A 251 6.69 -5.58 -16.88
N PRO A 252 6.43 -5.63 -18.21
CA PRO A 252 7.49 -5.49 -19.21
C PRO A 252 8.19 -4.13 -19.10
N LEU A 253 7.44 -3.02 -18.88
CA LEU A 253 8.03 -1.70 -18.78
C LEU A 253 9.04 -1.59 -17.62
N LEU A 254 8.74 -2.19 -16.46
CA LEU A 254 9.65 -2.19 -15.32
C LEU A 254 10.83 -3.15 -15.52
N SER A 255 10.55 -4.34 -16.02
CA SER A 255 11.56 -5.38 -16.26
C SER A 255 12.60 -4.94 -17.30
N ASP A 256 12.17 -4.39 -18.43
CA ASP A 256 13.04 -3.90 -19.51
C ASP A 256 13.95 -2.74 -19.05
N LYS A 257 13.53 -2.01 -18.02
CA LYS A 257 14.32 -0.96 -17.35
C LYS A 257 15.16 -1.47 -16.17
N GLY A 258 15.24 -2.79 -16.01
CA GLY A 258 16.07 -3.44 -15.00
C GLY A 258 15.58 -3.24 -13.55
N ILE A 259 14.28 -3.02 -13.36
CA ILE A 259 13.66 -3.10 -12.04
C ILE A 259 13.30 -4.56 -11.79
N LYS A 260 13.75 -5.10 -10.67
CA LYS A 260 13.39 -6.47 -10.27
C LYS A 260 11.90 -6.53 -9.94
N VAL A 261 11.16 -7.40 -10.63
CA VAL A 261 9.72 -7.58 -10.43
C VAL A 261 9.43 -9.02 -10.03
N ILE A 262 8.77 -9.17 -8.88
CA ILE A 262 8.21 -10.44 -8.42
C ILE A 262 6.74 -10.44 -8.83
N ASN A 263 6.46 -11.15 -9.92
CA ASN A 263 5.12 -11.19 -10.49
C ASN A 263 4.31 -12.38 -9.95
N LEU A 264 3.31 -12.08 -9.13
CA LEU A 264 2.41 -13.06 -8.52
C LEU A 264 1.02 -13.07 -9.17
N TYR A 265 0.85 -12.43 -10.32
CA TYR A 265 -0.44 -12.28 -11.00
C TYR A 265 -1.21 -13.59 -11.15
N HIS A 266 -0.51 -14.67 -11.53
CA HIS A 266 -1.12 -15.98 -11.79
C HIS A 266 -1.35 -16.82 -10.54
N LEU A 267 -1.04 -16.29 -9.35
CA LEU A 267 -1.18 -17.02 -8.11
C LEU A 267 -2.65 -17.08 -7.69
N ASP A 268 -3.24 -18.27 -7.73
CA ASP A 268 -4.58 -18.52 -7.22
C ASP A 268 -4.52 -18.83 -5.72
N LEU A 269 -4.69 -17.80 -4.92
CA LEU A 269 -4.58 -17.90 -3.46
C LEU A 269 -5.67 -18.79 -2.85
N GLU A 270 -6.88 -18.78 -3.40
CA GLU A 270 -7.99 -19.57 -2.87
C GLU A 270 -7.76 -21.06 -3.12
N LYS A 271 -7.29 -21.41 -4.31
CA LYS A 271 -6.95 -22.78 -4.66
C LYS A 271 -5.77 -23.32 -3.84
N LEU A 272 -4.79 -22.45 -3.52
CA LEU A 272 -3.64 -22.85 -2.73
C LEU A 272 -3.94 -23.02 -1.24
N THR A 273 -4.88 -22.25 -0.71
CA THR A 273 -5.19 -22.27 0.74
C THR A 273 -6.39 -23.11 1.07
N ASN A 274 -7.28 -23.37 0.13
CA ASN A 274 -8.63 -23.88 0.37
C ASN A 274 -9.44 -23.00 1.35
N ILE A 275 -9.07 -21.72 1.49
CA ILE A 275 -9.64 -20.75 2.43
C ILE A 275 -9.96 -19.48 1.64
N LYS A 276 -10.96 -18.74 2.07
CA LYS A 276 -11.31 -17.45 1.49
C LYS A 276 -10.09 -16.50 1.58
N SER A 277 -9.54 -16.13 0.43
CA SER A 277 -8.32 -15.35 0.32
C SER A 277 -8.53 -13.86 0.52
N ARG A 278 -9.76 -13.39 0.44
CA ARG A 278 -10.12 -11.97 0.54
C ARG A 278 -11.33 -11.76 1.44
N PHE A 279 -11.35 -10.61 2.09
CA PHE A 279 -12.57 -10.10 2.73
C PHE A 279 -13.64 -9.75 1.69
N LEU A 280 -14.86 -9.48 2.16
CA LEU A 280 -16.01 -9.16 1.29
C LEU A 280 -15.76 -7.91 0.40
N ASP A 281 -14.88 -7.03 0.80
CA ASP A 281 -14.47 -5.82 0.07
C ASP A 281 -13.26 -6.02 -0.86
N GLY A 282 -12.76 -7.24 -0.96
CA GLY A 282 -11.67 -7.62 -1.85
C GLY A 282 -10.26 -7.46 -1.28
N ILE A 283 -10.11 -7.04 -0.02
CA ILE A 283 -8.81 -6.96 0.67
C ILE A 283 -8.30 -8.35 1.06
N HIS A 284 -7.00 -8.57 0.99
CA HIS A 284 -6.40 -9.86 1.32
C HIS A 284 -6.52 -10.18 2.81
N THR A 285 -6.86 -11.44 3.12
CA THR A 285 -6.81 -11.96 4.49
C THR A 285 -5.37 -12.29 4.90
N LYS A 286 -5.15 -12.52 6.20
CA LYS A 286 -3.85 -12.95 6.74
C LYS A 286 -3.27 -14.19 6.04
N TYR A 287 -4.12 -15.13 5.66
CA TYR A 287 -3.70 -16.36 4.96
C TYR A 287 -3.11 -16.06 3.59
N SER A 288 -3.69 -15.11 2.87
CA SER A 288 -3.14 -14.63 1.60
C SER A 288 -1.76 -14.01 1.79
N ASN A 289 -1.58 -13.20 2.81
CA ASN A 289 -0.32 -12.53 3.08
C ASN A 289 0.80 -13.51 3.44
N GLU A 290 0.50 -14.54 4.21
CA GLU A 290 1.47 -15.59 4.53
C GLU A 290 1.95 -16.33 3.26
N ILE A 291 1.04 -16.63 2.33
CA ILE A 291 1.38 -17.29 1.08
C ILE A 291 2.16 -16.35 0.15
N ILE A 292 1.73 -15.11 0.01
CA ILE A 292 2.45 -14.10 -0.78
C ILE A 292 3.92 -14.04 -0.33
N VAL A 293 4.17 -13.99 0.96
CA VAL A 293 5.54 -13.96 1.50
C VAL A 293 6.32 -15.23 1.21
N LYS A 294 5.72 -16.41 1.32
CA LYS A 294 6.37 -17.68 0.92
C LYS A 294 6.83 -17.65 -0.53
N TYR A 295 6.01 -17.12 -1.45
CA TYR A 295 6.38 -16.99 -2.86
C TYR A 295 7.44 -15.92 -3.11
N ILE A 296 7.43 -14.82 -2.37
CA ILE A 296 8.50 -13.83 -2.40
C ILE A 296 9.83 -14.47 -2.00
N HIS A 297 9.83 -15.29 -0.95
CA HIS A 297 11.02 -15.99 -0.47
C HIS A 297 11.55 -16.97 -1.51
N ILE A 298 10.68 -17.82 -2.07
CA ILE A 298 11.06 -18.81 -3.09
C ILE A 298 11.65 -18.12 -4.32
N LYS A 299 11.04 -17.06 -4.83
CA LYS A 299 11.52 -16.30 -5.99
C LYS A 299 12.86 -15.60 -5.74
N ASN A 300 13.20 -15.30 -4.49
CA ASN A 300 14.49 -14.71 -4.10
C ASN A 300 15.61 -15.75 -3.93
N ILE A 301 15.28 -17.04 -3.76
CA ILE A 301 16.26 -18.12 -3.67
C ILE A 301 16.65 -18.64 -5.06
N VAL A 302 15.77 -18.55 -6.04
CA VAL A 302 15.92 -19.13 -7.38
C VAL A 302 16.66 -18.18 -8.35
N ILE A 303 17.07 -16.99 -7.93
CA ILE A 303 17.88 -16.03 -8.68
C ILE A 303 19.22 -15.84 -7.97
#